data_54196c456ada8d6409ddd435846b55f5
#
_entry.id   54196c456ada8d6409ddd435846b55f5
#
_cell.length_a   1.000
_cell.length_b   1.000
_cell.length_c   1.000
_cell.angle_alpha   90.00
_cell.angle_beta   90.00
_cell.angle_gamma   90.00
#
_symmetry.space_group_name_H-M   'P 1'
#
loop_
_entity.id
_entity.type
_entity.pdbx_description
1 polymer ?
#
loop_
_entity_poly.entity_id
_entity_poly.type
_entity_poly.pdbx_seq_one_letter_code
_entity_poly.pdbx_strand_id
1 'polypeptide(L)'
;MSVAYEGLNDCVIYDFETLSVDVNRGVVLSLGLLTFSRARFTNNPYSYEELLDSSVSIKYDVKKQVEVYDRKISKSTLDWWNNQPKETTAAVMVPSENDKDISETYNFFVQNVNINNLKTVFSRGNTFDIPFFEGILNDTGKKVPYPFWMVRDTRSFLDGLLWGSDVKNDYIPEGCAEKFFKHDARHDCVMDVMRMQTVIQNL
;
A
#
# COMPACT_ATOMS: atom_id res chain seq x y z
N MET A 1 -9.76 -23.28 24.05
CA MET A 1 -9.26 -23.88 22.81
C MET A 1 -9.09 -22.78 21.77
N SER A 2 -7.89 -22.20 21.67
CA SER A 2 -7.54 -21.22 20.64
C SER A 2 -6.11 -21.50 20.18
N VAL A 3 -5.91 -22.64 19.57
CA VAL A 3 -4.64 -23.00 18.94
C VAL A 3 -4.96 -23.21 17.49
N ALA A 4 -4.41 -22.42 16.62
CA ALA A 4 -4.18 -22.62 15.19
C ALA A 4 -4.42 -21.37 14.29
N TYR A 5 -4.20 -20.14 14.76
CA TYR A 5 -4.13 -18.96 13.88
C TYR A 5 -2.75 -18.26 13.90
N GLU A 6 -1.79 -18.84 14.59
CA GLU A 6 -0.42 -18.29 14.69
C GLU A 6 0.40 -18.65 13.44
N GLY A 7 0.11 -18.10 12.30
CA GLY A 7 0.99 -18.32 11.15
C GLY A 7 0.42 -18.00 9.77
N LEU A 8 -0.84 -17.67 9.66
CA LEU A 8 -1.42 -17.34 8.36
C LEU A 8 -1.76 -15.85 8.30
N ASN A 9 -1.11 -15.13 7.38
CA ASN A 9 -1.47 -13.75 7.08
C ASN A 9 -2.91 -13.72 6.55
N ASP A 10 -3.78 -13.00 7.26
CA ASP A 10 -5.21 -12.86 6.92
C ASP A 10 -5.55 -11.45 6.44
N CYS A 11 -4.57 -10.57 6.41
CA CYS A 11 -4.68 -9.20 5.93
C CYS A 11 -3.64 -8.90 4.85
N VAL A 12 -4.01 -8.01 3.96
CA VAL A 12 -3.10 -7.34 3.04
C VAL A 12 -3.31 -5.84 3.16
N ILE A 13 -2.23 -5.08 3.04
CA ILE A 13 -2.25 -3.65 2.80
C ILE A 13 -1.47 -3.37 1.53
N TYR A 14 -1.94 -2.41 0.74
CA TYR A 14 -1.20 -1.92 -0.42
C TYR A 14 -1.34 -0.41 -0.59
N ASP A 15 -0.34 0.16 -1.26
CA ASP A 15 -0.18 1.59 -1.51
C ASP A 15 0.35 1.81 -2.92
N PHE A 16 -0.11 2.87 -3.59
CA PHE A 16 0.34 3.28 -4.91
C PHE A 16 1.10 4.61 -4.86
N GLU A 17 2.26 4.65 -5.50
CA GLU A 17 2.85 5.91 -5.91
C GLU A 17 2.38 6.27 -7.32
N THR A 18 2.01 7.53 -7.55
CA THR A 18 1.32 7.92 -8.78
C THR A 18 1.85 9.22 -9.37
N LEU A 19 1.62 9.43 -10.67
CA LEU A 19 1.85 10.71 -11.37
C LEU A 19 0.55 11.50 -11.62
N SER A 20 -0.54 11.13 -10.96
CA SER A 20 -1.81 11.84 -11.05
C SER A 20 -2.68 11.51 -9.84
N VAL A 21 -3.56 12.43 -9.47
CA VAL A 21 -4.63 12.18 -8.49
C VAL A 21 -5.95 11.75 -9.15
N ASP A 22 -5.97 11.62 -10.47
CA ASP A 22 -7.11 11.06 -11.20
C ASP A 22 -7.11 9.55 -11.07
N VAL A 23 -7.91 9.04 -10.17
CA VAL A 23 -7.98 7.60 -9.86
C VAL A 23 -8.46 6.74 -11.03
N ASN A 24 -9.12 7.32 -12.03
CA ASN A 24 -9.64 6.58 -13.17
C ASN A 24 -8.60 6.40 -14.28
N ARG A 25 -7.76 7.42 -14.49
CA ARG A 25 -6.85 7.48 -15.63
C ARG A 25 -5.42 7.88 -15.27
N GLY A 26 -5.12 8.05 -14.00
CA GLY A 26 -3.80 8.45 -13.56
C GLY A 26 -2.75 7.37 -13.82
N VAL A 27 -1.55 7.80 -14.22
CA VAL A 27 -0.36 6.94 -14.32
C VAL A 27 0.08 6.56 -12.91
N VAL A 28 0.38 5.29 -12.69
CA VAL A 28 0.98 4.76 -11.47
C VAL A 28 2.48 4.53 -11.66
N LEU A 29 3.27 4.79 -10.63
CA LEU A 29 4.72 4.57 -10.61
C LEU A 29 5.08 3.21 -10.02
N SER A 30 4.47 2.88 -8.89
CA SER A 30 4.71 1.63 -8.19
C SER A 30 3.51 1.21 -7.37
N LEU A 31 3.48 -0.06 -7.00
CA LEU A 31 2.59 -0.67 -6.03
C LEU A 31 3.43 -1.37 -4.98
N GLY A 32 3.29 -0.97 -3.73
CA GLY A 32 3.78 -1.69 -2.55
C GLY A 32 2.70 -2.59 -2.00
N LEU A 33 3.09 -3.74 -1.46
CA LEU A 33 2.18 -4.72 -0.89
C LEU A 33 2.81 -5.40 0.31
N LEU A 34 2.04 -5.55 1.39
CA LEU A 34 2.45 -6.22 2.60
C LEU A 34 1.31 -7.10 3.12
N THR A 35 1.60 -8.37 3.40
CA THR A 35 0.66 -9.28 4.07
C THR A 35 1.02 -9.44 5.54
N PHE A 36 0.02 -9.48 6.42
CA PHE A 36 0.23 -9.58 7.85
C PHE A 36 -0.94 -10.29 8.56
N SER A 37 -0.73 -10.67 9.81
CA SER A 37 -1.78 -11.24 10.68
C SER A 37 -2.10 -10.27 11.83
N ARG A 38 -3.37 -9.88 11.95
CA ARG A 38 -3.83 -9.05 13.09
C ARG A 38 -3.67 -9.75 14.44
N ALA A 39 -3.72 -11.07 14.46
CA ALA A 39 -3.53 -11.85 15.70
C ALA A 39 -2.15 -11.63 16.34
N ARG A 40 -1.16 -11.23 15.53
CA ARG A 40 0.19 -10.93 16.05
C ARG A 40 0.29 -9.60 16.77
N PHE A 41 -0.60 -8.64 16.54
CA PHE A 41 -0.48 -7.28 17.10
C PHE A 41 -0.36 -7.26 18.63
N THR A 42 -1.01 -8.17 19.32
CA THR A 42 -0.97 -8.26 20.80
C THR A 42 -0.06 -9.37 21.33
N ASN A 43 0.03 -10.51 20.62
CA ASN A 43 0.68 -11.70 21.14
C ASN A 43 2.15 -11.86 20.71
N ASN A 44 2.48 -11.42 19.50
CA ASN A 44 3.83 -11.49 18.91
C ASN A 44 4.00 -10.36 17.89
N PRO A 45 4.12 -9.10 18.36
CA PRO A 45 4.11 -7.94 17.50
C PRO A 45 5.29 -7.94 16.51
N TYR A 46 5.05 -7.35 15.36
CA TYR A 46 6.05 -7.19 14.32
C TYR A 46 7.05 -6.09 14.68
N SER A 47 8.32 -6.26 14.28
CA SER A 47 9.23 -5.15 14.13
C SER A 47 9.05 -4.46 12.77
N TYR A 48 9.55 -3.24 12.65
CA TYR A 48 9.54 -2.50 11.38
C TYR A 48 10.30 -3.24 10.29
N GLU A 49 11.47 -3.78 10.63
CA GLU A 49 12.34 -4.52 9.72
C GLU A 49 11.67 -5.82 9.25
N GLU A 50 11.06 -6.57 10.16
CA GLU A 50 10.33 -7.79 9.79
C GLU A 50 9.22 -7.53 8.78
N LEU A 51 8.44 -6.44 8.96
CA LEU A 51 7.42 -6.04 8.00
C LEU A 51 8.03 -5.60 6.68
N LEU A 52 9.12 -4.82 6.72
CA LEU A 52 9.79 -4.34 5.51
C LEU A 52 10.39 -5.49 4.69
N ASP A 53 11.03 -6.45 5.35
CA ASP A 53 11.60 -7.63 4.71
C ASP A 53 10.54 -8.53 4.07
N SER A 54 9.33 -8.57 4.66
CA SER A 54 8.19 -9.31 4.12
C SER A 54 7.37 -8.55 3.08
N SER A 55 7.59 -7.24 2.94
CA SER A 55 6.90 -6.42 1.94
C SER A 55 7.51 -6.61 0.56
N VAL A 56 6.69 -6.45 -0.47
CA VAL A 56 7.10 -6.54 -1.87
C VAL A 56 6.61 -5.33 -2.65
N SER A 57 7.27 -5.02 -3.76
CA SER A 57 6.82 -3.97 -4.66
C SER A 57 7.02 -4.33 -6.12
N ILE A 58 6.22 -3.71 -6.96
CA ILE A 58 6.36 -3.72 -8.42
C ILE A 58 6.39 -2.28 -8.91
N LYS A 59 7.31 -1.99 -9.82
CA LYS A 59 7.43 -0.68 -10.46
C LYS A 59 6.99 -0.78 -11.91
N TYR A 60 6.36 0.28 -12.42
CA TYR A 60 5.64 0.24 -13.68
C TYR A 60 6.27 1.09 -14.77
N ASP A 61 6.19 0.62 -16.02
CA ASP A 61 6.54 1.35 -17.21
C ASP A 61 5.53 2.49 -17.46
N VAL A 62 5.95 3.72 -17.18
CA VAL A 62 5.17 4.94 -17.34
C VAL A 62 4.83 5.19 -18.81
N LYS A 63 5.80 4.97 -19.72
CA LYS A 63 5.62 5.24 -21.14
C LYS A 63 4.53 4.35 -21.71
N LYS A 64 4.57 3.07 -21.38
CA LYS A 64 3.58 2.10 -21.86
C LYS A 64 2.18 2.41 -21.35
N GLN A 65 2.05 2.89 -20.11
CA GLN A 65 0.75 3.33 -19.55
C GLN A 65 0.14 4.47 -20.38
N VAL A 66 0.95 5.43 -20.79
CA VAL A 66 0.48 6.57 -21.60
C VAL A 66 0.14 6.14 -23.03
N GLU A 67 1.00 5.35 -23.67
CA GLU A 67 0.87 4.99 -25.08
C GLU A 67 -0.18 3.91 -25.37
N VAL A 68 -0.32 2.93 -24.47
CA VAL A 68 -1.18 1.75 -24.68
C VAL A 68 -2.52 1.88 -23.93
N TYR A 69 -2.50 2.40 -22.69
CA TYR A 69 -3.68 2.42 -21.82
C TYR A 69 -4.33 3.82 -21.72
N ASP A 70 -3.80 4.81 -22.46
CA ASP A 70 -4.27 6.21 -22.45
C ASP A 70 -4.31 6.83 -21.04
N ARG A 71 -3.40 6.39 -20.13
CA ARG A 71 -3.30 6.97 -18.81
C ARG A 71 -2.62 8.33 -18.84
N LYS A 72 -2.93 9.18 -17.86
CA LYS A 72 -2.56 10.60 -17.85
C LYS A 72 -1.61 10.93 -16.71
N ILE A 73 -0.66 11.80 -17.03
CA ILE A 73 0.25 12.41 -16.07
C ILE A 73 -0.29 13.80 -15.73
N SER A 74 -0.39 14.12 -14.47
CA SER A 74 -0.78 15.43 -13.97
C SER A 74 0.45 16.32 -13.78
N LYS A 75 0.40 17.53 -14.37
CA LYS A 75 1.46 18.52 -14.16
C LYS A 75 1.62 18.87 -12.67
N SER A 76 0.52 19.04 -11.95
CA SER A 76 0.58 19.38 -10.51
C SER A 76 1.23 18.28 -9.68
N THR A 77 1.00 17.00 -10.04
CA THR A 77 1.64 15.87 -9.36
C THR A 77 3.13 15.77 -9.71
N LEU A 78 3.51 16.03 -10.96
CA LEU A 78 4.94 16.15 -11.33
C LEU A 78 5.64 17.27 -10.57
N ASP A 79 5.01 18.45 -10.49
CA ASP A 79 5.55 19.60 -9.75
C ASP A 79 5.70 19.24 -8.25
N TRP A 80 4.75 18.49 -7.69
CA TRP A 80 4.82 18.00 -6.31
C TRP A 80 5.99 17.02 -6.12
N TRP A 81 6.18 16.05 -7.02
CA TRP A 81 7.32 15.13 -6.99
C TRP A 81 8.66 15.85 -7.08
N ASN A 82 8.77 16.88 -7.95
CA ASN A 82 9.98 17.68 -8.10
C ASN A 82 10.37 18.45 -6.81
N ASN A 83 9.44 18.61 -5.89
CA ASN A 83 9.67 19.25 -4.59
C ASN A 83 9.95 18.24 -3.46
N GLN A 84 9.92 16.94 -3.74
CA GLN A 84 10.29 15.91 -2.77
C GLN A 84 11.83 15.77 -2.64
N PRO A 85 12.34 15.13 -1.58
CA PRO A 85 13.77 14.83 -1.45
C PRO A 85 14.30 14.09 -2.68
N LYS A 86 15.49 14.45 -3.14
CA LYS A 86 16.09 13.88 -4.36
C LYS A 86 16.23 12.35 -4.30
N GLU A 87 16.51 11.81 -3.12
CA GLU A 87 16.62 10.39 -2.87
C GLU A 87 15.31 9.66 -3.15
N THR A 88 14.20 10.22 -2.63
CA THR A 88 12.86 9.70 -2.86
C THR A 88 12.48 9.76 -4.34
N THR A 89 12.70 10.91 -4.97
CA THR A 89 12.41 11.09 -6.40
C THR A 89 13.23 10.13 -7.25
N ALA A 90 14.52 9.95 -6.94
CA ALA A 90 15.38 9.02 -7.67
C ALA A 90 14.94 7.56 -7.52
N ALA A 91 14.52 7.15 -6.33
CA ALA A 91 14.06 5.79 -6.10
C ALA A 91 12.75 5.45 -6.84
N VAL A 92 11.81 6.41 -6.86
CA VAL A 92 10.43 6.16 -7.34
C VAL A 92 10.26 6.51 -8.80
N MET A 93 10.78 7.66 -9.27
CA MET A 93 10.47 8.20 -10.59
C MET A 93 11.45 7.79 -11.70
N VAL A 94 12.69 7.41 -11.37
CA VAL A 94 13.67 7.07 -12.43
C VAL A 94 13.29 5.76 -13.11
N PRO A 95 13.04 5.75 -14.44
CA PRO A 95 12.69 4.52 -15.16
C PRO A 95 13.81 3.47 -15.08
N SER A 96 13.42 2.20 -15.10
CA SER A 96 14.31 1.04 -15.10
C SER A 96 13.91 0.06 -16.21
N GLU A 97 14.87 -0.68 -16.74
CA GLU A 97 14.61 -1.78 -17.68
C GLU A 97 13.78 -2.92 -17.04
N ASN A 98 13.71 -2.95 -15.72
CA ASN A 98 12.93 -3.92 -14.96
C ASN A 98 11.49 -3.48 -14.72
N ASP A 99 11.11 -2.24 -15.08
CA ASP A 99 9.76 -1.73 -14.90
C ASP A 99 8.76 -2.58 -15.69
N LYS A 100 7.63 -2.88 -15.07
CA LYS A 100 6.65 -3.85 -15.59
C LYS A 100 5.46 -3.15 -16.24
N ASP A 101 4.82 -3.88 -17.13
CA ASP A 101 3.51 -3.49 -17.63
C ASP A 101 2.46 -3.55 -16.51
N ILE A 102 1.50 -2.63 -16.48
CA ILE A 102 0.40 -2.65 -15.50
C ILE A 102 -0.46 -3.92 -15.60
N SER A 103 -0.44 -4.65 -16.72
CA SER A 103 -1.09 -5.95 -16.86
C SER A 103 -0.54 -7.01 -15.89
N GLU A 104 0.68 -6.83 -15.38
CA GLU A 104 1.27 -7.72 -14.38
C GLU A 104 0.70 -7.53 -12.95
N THR A 105 -0.04 -6.45 -12.71
CA THR A 105 -0.59 -6.12 -11.38
C THR A 105 -1.40 -7.25 -10.76
N TYR A 106 -2.28 -7.89 -11.55
CA TYR A 106 -3.08 -9.02 -11.08
C TYR A 106 -2.21 -10.20 -10.66
N ASN A 107 -1.27 -10.58 -11.51
CA ASN A 107 -0.35 -11.70 -11.25
C ASN A 107 0.52 -11.42 -10.02
N PHE A 108 1.06 -10.20 -9.93
CA PHE A 108 1.83 -9.75 -8.77
C PHE A 108 1.02 -9.88 -7.48
N PHE A 109 -0.24 -9.42 -7.49
CA PHE A 109 -1.10 -9.52 -6.31
C PHE A 109 -1.36 -10.96 -5.89
N VAL A 110 -1.84 -11.82 -6.80
CA VAL A 110 -2.23 -13.21 -6.46
C VAL A 110 -1.04 -14.13 -6.17
N GLN A 111 0.17 -13.78 -6.60
CA GLN A 111 1.40 -14.50 -6.26
C GLN A 111 1.87 -14.20 -4.84
N ASN A 112 1.59 -13.00 -4.33
CA ASN A 112 2.06 -12.54 -3.02
C ASN A 112 0.98 -12.57 -1.93
N VAL A 113 -0.29 -12.75 -2.30
CA VAL A 113 -1.43 -12.79 -1.37
C VAL A 113 -2.12 -14.13 -1.44
N ASN A 114 -2.20 -14.84 -0.32
CA ASN A 114 -3.03 -16.04 -0.24
C ASN A 114 -4.52 -15.66 -0.16
N ILE A 115 -5.18 -15.59 -1.31
CA ILE A 115 -6.58 -15.16 -1.44
C ILE A 115 -7.52 -16.03 -0.60
N ASN A 116 -7.24 -17.33 -0.44
CA ASN A 116 -8.10 -18.23 0.34
C ASN A 116 -8.10 -17.93 1.84
N ASN A 117 -7.02 -17.31 2.36
CA ASN A 117 -6.91 -16.93 3.76
C ASN A 117 -7.26 -15.46 3.99
N LEU A 118 -7.37 -14.66 2.93
CA LEU A 118 -7.58 -13.23 3.00
C LEU A 118 -8.94 -12.90 3.63
N LYS A 119 -8.94 -12.04 4.62
CA LYS A 119 -10.16 -11.55 5.31
C LYS A 119 -10.30 -10.04 5.24
N THR A 120 -9.19 -9.32 5.11
CA THR A 120 -9.20 -7.86 5.12
C THR A 120 -8.16 -7.30 4.16
N VAL A 121 -8.58 -6.31 3.38
CA VAL A 121 -7.74 -5.53 2.47
C VAL A 121 -7.69 -4.11 2.99
N PHE A 122 -6.51 -3.62 3.29
CA PHE A 122 -6.29 -2.25 3.76
C PHE A 122 -5.67 -1.38 2.67
N SER A 123 -5.98 -0.10 2.70
CA SER A 123 -5.24 0.96 2.03
C SER A 123 -5.34 2.25 2.85
N ARG A 124 -4.45 3.22 2.58
CA ARG A 124 -4.51 4.53 3.22
C ARG A 124 -5.30 5.52 2.36
N GLY A 125 -6.59 5.36 2.30
CA GLY A 125 -7.50 6.15 1.48
C GLY A 125 -8.24 5.27 0.47
N ASN A 126 -9.34 4.66 0.91
CA ASN A 126 -10.17 3.79 0.06
C ASN A 126 -10.66 4.46 -1.22
N THR A 127 -10.66 5.78 -1.28
CA THR A 127 -11.06 6.56 -2.45
C THR A 127 -9.88 6.87 -3.38
N PHE A 128 -8.68 6.35 -3.10
CA PHE A 128 -7.47 6.57 -3.88
C PHE A 128 -6.86 5.25 -4.37
N ASP A 129 -6.22 4.48 -3.49
CA ASP A 129 -5.52 3.26 -3.88
C ASP A 129 -6.45 2.18 -4.43
N ILE A 130 -7.62 2.00 -3.79
CA ILE A 130 -8.61 1.01 -4.23
C ILE A 130 -9.09 1.29 -5.67
N PRO A 131 -9.56 2.50 -6.02
CA PRO A 131 -9.93 2.83 -7.40
C PRO A 131 -8.77 2.70 -8.40
N PHE A 132 -7.53 3.02 -8.03
CA PHE A 132 -6.38 2.79 -8.90
C PHE A 132 -6.19 1.30 -9.20
N PHE A 133 -6.25 0.45 -8.19
CA PHE A 133 -6.16 -0.99 -8.36
C PHE A 133 -7.28 -1.54 -9.26
N GLU A 134 -8.52 -1.16 -8.97
CA GLU A 134 -9.69 -1.55 -9.76
C GLU A 134 -9.58 -1.05 -11.22
N GLY A 135 -9.15 0.20 -11.41
CA GLY A 135 -8.97 0.80 -12.73
C GLY A 135 -7.91 0.07 -13.56
N ILE A 136 -6.77 -0.27 -12.97
CA ILE A 136 -5.72 -1.06 -13.63
C ILE A 136 -6.25 -2.44 -14.03
N LEU A 137 -6.97 -3.11 -13.14
CA LEU A 137 -7.51 -4.43 -13.45
C LEU A 137 -8.56 -4.36 -14.56
N ASN A 138 -9.41 -3.34 -14.58
CA ASN A 138 -10.37 -3.10 -15.67
C ASN A 138 -9.67 -2.85 -16.99
N ASP A 139 -8.65 -1.98 -17.03
CA ASP A 139 -7.86 -1.68 -18.24
C ASP A 139 -7.19 -2.93 -18.82
N THR A 140 -6.87 -3.90 -17.97
CA THR A 140 -6.18 -5.14 -18.33
C THR A 140 -7.10 -6.36 -18.43
N GLY A 141 -8.42 -6.17 -18.34
CA GLY A 141 -9.42 -7.23 -18.49
C GLY A 141 -9.46 -8.23 -17.33
N LYS A 142 -9.00 -7.85 -16.15
CA LYS A 142 -9.00 -8.66 -14.94
C LYS A 142 -10.11 -8.25 -13.98
N LYS A 143 -10.53 -9.18 -13.13
CA LYS A 143 -11.44 -8.88 -12.02
C LYS A 143 -10.67 -8.74 -10.72
N VAL A 144 -11.16 -7.88 -9.83
CA VAL A 144 -10.62 -7.74 -8.47
C VAL A 144 -10.68 -9.09 -7.77
N PRO A 145 -9.54 -9.57 -7.18
CA PRO A 145 -9.45 -10.93 -6.63
C PRO A 145 -10.04 -11.08 -5.22
N TYR A 146 -10.69 -10.06 -4.71
CA TYR A 146 -11.34 -10.05 -3.39
C TYR A 146 -12.68 -9.30 -3.46
N PRO A 147 -13.66 -9.63 -2.59
CA PRO A 147 -14.94 -8.92 -2.55
C PRO A 147 -14.81 -7.56 -1.85
N PHE A 148 -15.59 -6.56 -2.30
CA PHE A 148 -15.53 -5.16 -1.83
C PHE A 148 -15.71 -5.01 -0.31
N TRP A 149 -16.45 -5.90 0.35
CA TRP A 149 -16.70 -5.82 1.80
C TRP A 149 -15.46 -6.17 2.66
N MET A 150 -14.38 -6.67 2.08
CA MET A 150 -13.11 -6.87 2.76
C MET A 150 -12.30 -5.59 2.92
N VAL A 151 -12.62 -4.54 2.15
CA VAL A 151 -11.86 -3.29 2.10
C VAL A 151 -12.03 -2.46 3.37
N ARG A 152 -10.92 -1.94 3.90
CA ARG A 152 -10.85 -1.07 5.08
C ARG A 152 -9.86 0.07 4.83
N ASP A 153 -10.22 1.25 5.31
CA ASP A 153 -9.38 2.44 5.28
C ASP A 153 -8.59 2.58 6.58
N THR A 154 -7.26 2.68 6.49
CA THR A 154 -6.40 2.78 7.68
C THR A 154 -6.56 4.09 8.42
N ARG A 155 -6.84 5.23 7.73
CA ARG A 155 -7.11 6.51 8.38
C ARG A 155 -8.36 6.43 9.22
N SER A 156 -9.47 5.97 8.66
CA SER A 156 -10.74 5.83 9.36
C SER A 156 -10.63 4.83 10.53
N PHE A 157 -9.88 3.75 10.35
CA PHE A 157 -9.61 2.78 11.41
C PHE A 157 -8.84 3.43 12.57
N LEU A 158 -7.76 4.15 12.28
CA LEU A 158 -6.95 4.84 13.29
C LEU A 158 -7.73 6.00 13.94
N ASP A 159 -8.47 6.80 13.17
CA ASP A 159 -9.30 7.88 13.72
C ASP A 159 -10.34 7.34 14.71
N GLY A 160 -10.93 6.19 14.42
CA GLY A 160 -11.89 5.55 15.33
C GLY A 160 -11.27 5.08 16.65
N LEU A 161 -10.05 4.52 16.60
CA LEU A 161 -9.33 4.06 17.77
C LEU A 161 -8.71 5.21 18.59
N LEU A 162 -8.33 6.30 17.92
CA LEU A 162 -7.73 7.48 18.53
C LEU A 162 -8.78 8.54 18.93
N TRP A 163 -10.07 8.21 18.81
CA TRP A 163 -11.15 9.16 19.11
C TRP A 163 -11.04 9.72 20.53
N GLY A 164 -10.99 11.05 20.63
CA GLY A 164 -10.85 11.75 21.91
C GLY A 164 -9.41 11.90 22.42
N SER A 165 -8.41 11.42 21.66
CA SER A 165 -7.00 11.70 21.92
C SER A 165 -6.49 12.87 21.08
N ASP A 166 -5.32 13.44 21.48
CA ASP A 166 -4.61 14.46 20.70
C ASP A 166 -3.71 13.85 19.61
N VAL A 167 -3.65 12.52 19.51
CA VAL A 167 -2.81 11.82 18.54
C VAL A 167 -3.50 11.78 17.18
N LYS A 168 -2.76 12.19 16.13
CA LYS A 168 -3.25 12.16 14.74
C LYS A 168 -3.02 10.77 14.11
N ASN A 169 -3.86 10.41 13.15
CA ASN A 169 -3.76 9.12 12.44
C ASN A 169 -2.48 8.96 11.59
N ASP A 170 -1.71 10.03 11.36
CA ASP A 170 -0.44 10.04 10.65
C ASP A 170 0.80 10.10 11.56
N TYR A 171 0.61 9.91 12.88
CA TYR A 171 1.73 9.88 13.81
C TYR A 171 2.77 8.83 13.44
N ILE A 172 4.01 9.05 13.85
CA ILE A 172 5.09 8.09 13.66
C ILE A 172 5.31 7.36 14.99
N PRO A 173 5.12 6.02 15.04
CA PRO A 173 5.39 5.24 16.23
C PRO A 173 6.86 5.38 16.69
N GLU A 174 7.09 5.25 18.00
CA GLU A 174 8.44 5.33 18.57
C GLU A 174 9.40 4.33 17.90
N GLY A 175 10.62 4.77 17.59
CA GLY A 175 11.65 3.97 16.94
C GLY A 175 11.45 3.73 15.43
N CYS A 176 10.40 4.31 14.81
CA CYS A 176 10.16 4.15 13.37
C CYS A 176 10.66 5.33 12.51
N ALA A 177 10.89 6.51 13.11
CA ALA A 177 11.19 7.73 12.35
C ALA A 177 12.46 7.64 11.49
N GLU A 178 13.53 7.04 12.02
CA GLU A 178 14.82 6.91 11.34
C GLU A 178 14.81 5.84 10.25
N LYS A 179 13.82 4.95 10.25
CA LYS A 179 13.66 3.83 9.33
C LYS A 179 12.68 4.12 8.20
N PHE A 180 11.84 5.13 8.40
CA PHE A 180 10.73 5.43 7.50
C PHE A 180 11.19 6.24 6.29
N PHE A 181 11.16 5.62 5.12
CA PHE A 181 11.40 6.28 3.85
C PHE A 181 10.05 6.63 3.21
N LYS A 182 9.57 7.84 3.52
CA LYS A 182 8.25 8.33 3.08
C LYS A 182 8.16 8.43 1.56
N HIS A 183 6.99 8.10 1.01
CA HIS A 183 6.72 8.02 -0.43
C HIS A 183 7.50 6.91 -1.14
N ASP A 184 7.80 5.85 -0.41
CA ASP A 184 8.07 4.53 -0.96
C ASP A 184 6.90 3.63 -0.55
N ALA A 185 6.19 3.09 -1.52
CA ALA A 185 4.94 2.37 -1.31
C ALA A 185 5.07 1.18 -0.32
N ARG A 186 6.27 0.54 -0.21
CA ARG A 186 6.52 -0.51 0.79
C ARG A 186 6.60 0.07 2.19
N HIS A 187 7.38 1.14 2.33
CA HIS A 187 7.55 1.83 3.61
C HIS A 187 6.24 2.45 4.12
N ASP A 188 5.40 2.97 3.21
CA ASP A 188 4.10 3.52 3.57
C ASP A 188 3.14 2.40 4.05
N CYS A 189 3.12 1.22 3.39
CA CYS A 189 2.42 0.03 3.89
C CYS A 189 2.89 -0.40 5.28
N VAL A 190 4.21 -0.51 5.49
CA VAL A 190 4.81 -0.90 6.77
C VAL A 190 4.45 0.08 7.87
N MET A 191 4.57 1.38 7.60
CA MET A 191 4.25 2.42 8.56
C MET A 191 2.80 2.37 9.03
N ASP A 192 1.85 2.11 8.11
CA ASP A 192 0.45 1.99 8.48
C ASP A 192 0.16 0.76 9.33
N VAL A 193 0.82 -0.38 9.06
CA VAL A 193 0.72 -1.56 9.92
C VAL A 193 1.30 -1.28 11.31
N MET A 194 2.45 -0.60 11.39
CA MET A 194 3.06 -0.19 12.67
C MET A 194 2.14 0.74 13.47
N ARG A 195 1.50 1.71 12.82
CA ARG A 195 0.50 2.60 13.46
C ARG A 195 -0.66 1.80 14.04
N MET A 196 -1.27 0.92 13.25
CA MET A 196 -2.38 0.09 13.70
C MET A 196 -2.00 -0.81 14.87
N GLN A 197 -0.84 -1.47 14.78
CA GLN A 197 -0.32 -2.33 15.83
C GLN A 197 -0.09 -1.55 17.13
N THR A 198 0.60 -0.41 17.07
CA THR A 198 0.93 0.40 18.24
C THR A 198 -0.33 0.91 18.95
N VAL A 199 -1.33 1.37 18.20
CA VAL A 199 -2.60 1.81 18.83
C VAL A 199 -3.30 0.65 19.53
N ILE A 200 -3.37 -0.52 18.89
CA ILE A 200 -4.03 -1.71 19.48
C ILE A 200 -3.31 -2.18 20.75
N GLN A 201 -1.97 -2.09 20.79
CA GLN A 201 -1.20 -2.47 21.98
C GLN A 201 -1.39 -1.53 23.16
N ASN A 202 -1.82 -0.30 22.92
CA ASN A 202 -2.03 0.74 23.94
C ASN A 202 -3.50 0.88 24.37
N LEU A 203 -4.41 0.06 23.84
CA LEU A 203 -5.81 -0.04 24.27
C LEU A 203 -5.97 -0.98 25.47
#